data_6a0791729b4e226df1561861ce584919
#
_entry.id   6a0791729b4e226df1561861ce584919
#
_cell.length_a   1.000
_cell.length_b   1.000
_cell.length_c   1.000
_cell.angle_alpha   90.00
_cell.angle_beta   90.00
_cell.angle_gamma   90.00
#
_symmetry.space_group_name_H-M   'P 1'
#
loop_
_entity.id
_entity.type
_entity.pdbx_description
1 polymer ?
#
loop_
_entity_poly.entity_id
_entity_poly.type
_entity_poly.pdbx_seq_one_letter_code
_entity_poly.pdbx_strand_id
1 'polypeptide(L)'
;MTMESVEEQPIVAARLPDVPFDAARLDGLLDDAGLDAVLVTSKHNIQYMLGGYRYFFYANMDAHGLSRYLPCLVYVKGRSREATYIASPMEEHERELGKFWVDSTHFNNMTSRQTAATAVSTLRHCAPRARRIGIETSFLPVDAYEVLRDGLPGVSLESATLPLELLRAVKTQAELTKLEDASTKVVEAMLAVIGQHGKGATKANIAEALRYEETVRGVTFDYCLITMGQSFNRAPSGQAWREGEVLSLDSGGNIGGYIGDLCRMAILGEPDAELEDLLAEINAIQMAARGPVRAGARGGDVFAAPEAMLARSPHRERLDFVAHGMGIVSHEAPWLTGRSAVPYEAYHANRPLEAGMVLSIETTLLHPRRGFIKLEDTVAVTETGWTAFGDAGRGWNSVGG
;
A
#
# COMPACT_ATOMS: atom_id res chain seq x y z
N MET A 1 10.55 8.26 -62.34
CA MET A 1 10.10 7.97 -60.98
C MET A 1 11.05 8.67 -60.01
N THR A 2 10.72 9.90 -59.67
CA THR A 2 11.51 10.78 -58.78
C THR A 2 11.22 10.37 -57.34
N MET A 3 12.27 9.98 -56.62
CA MET A 3 12.17 9.76 -55.18
C MET A 3 11.98 11.11 -54.47
N GLU A 4 10.82 11.34 -53.89
CA GLU A 4 10.60 12.46 -52.98
C GLU A 4 11.40 12.20 -51.70
N SER A 5 12.25 13.17 -51.35
CA SER A 5 12.98 13.19 -50.12
C SER A 5 11.98 13.42 -48.97
N VAL A 6 11.88 12.44 -48.07
CA VAL A 6 11.17 12.59 -46.79
C VAL A 6 12.01 13.57 -45.94
N GLU A 7 11.53 14.79 -45.76
CA GLU A 7 12.09 15.71 -44.78
C GLU A 7 11.88 15.12 -43.37
N GLU A 8 12.97 14.73 -42.72
CA GLU A 8 12.97 14.44 -41.31
C GLU A 8 12.56 15.69 -40.54
N GLN A 9 11.36 15.69 -39.95
CA GLN A 9 10.95 16.73 -39.00
C GLN A 9 11.90 16.66 -37.78
N PRO A 10 12.42 17.80 -37.30
CA PRO A 10 13.26 17.82 -36.11
C PRO A 10 12.47 17.30 -34.94
N ILE A 11 12.96 16.26 -34.27
CA ILE A 11 12.46 15.76 -33.01
C ILE A 11 12.60 16.92 -32.03
N VAL A 12 11.50 17.63 -31.78
CA VAL A 12 11.42 18.61 -30.67
C VAL A 12 11.70 17.82 -29.40
N ALA A 13 12.83 18.12 -28.76
CA ALA A 13 13.17 17.52 -27.47
C ALA A 13 11.97 17.72 -26.53
N ALA A 14 11.25 16.64 -26.27
CA ALA A 14 10.10 16.66 -25.37
C ALA A 14 10.59 17.15 -24.01
N ARG A 15 9.96 18.22 -23.50
CA ARG A 15 10.24 18.71 -22.14
C ARG A 15 10.02 17.53 -21.19
N LEU A 16 11.02 17.22 -20.37
CA LEU A 16 10.90 16.17 -19.38
C LEU A 16 9.71 16.43 -18.46
N PRO A 17 8.98 15.40 -18.04
CA PRO A 17 7.92 15.54 -17.06
C PRO A 17 8.41 16.22 -15.78
N ASP A 18 7.52 16.87 -15.07
CA ASP A 18 7.84 17.44 -13.76
C ASP A 18 8.10 16.32 -12.74
N VAL A 19 8.81 16.65 -11.65
CA VAL A 19 9.04 15.73 -10.53
C VAL A 19 7.68 15.25 -9.98
N PRO A 20 7.40 13.94 -9.95
CA PRO A 20 6.05 13.43 -9.68
C PRO A 20 5.67 13.40 -8.19
N PHE A 21 6.53 13.87 -7.31
CA PHE A 21 6.33 13.93 -5.86
C PHE A 21 6.75 15.30 -5.31
N ASP A 22 6.38 15.60 -4.08
CA ASP A 22 6.79 16.83 -3.39
C ASP A 22 8.28 16.74 -2.98
N ALA A 23 9.14 17.27 -3.83
CA ALA A 23 10.58 17.28 -3.61
C ALA A 23 10.99 18.17 -2.42
N ALA A 24 10.28 19.27 -2.16
CA ALA A 24 10.56 20.13 -1.02
C ALA A 24 10.22 19.44 0.31
N ARG A 25 9.10 18.69 0.34
CA ARG A 25 8.74 17.85 1.49
C ARG A 25 9.79 16.76 1.72
N LEU A 26 10.25 16.07 0.66
CA LEU A 26 11.32 15.08 0.79
C LEU A 26 12.60 15.69 1.36
N ASP A 27 13.03 16.84 0.85
CA ASP A 27 14.23 17.53 1.33
C ASP A 27 14.11 17.88 2.82
N GLY A 28 12.96 18.38 3.27
CA GLY A 28 12.69 18.64 4.69
C GLY A 28 12.75 17.38 5.55
N LEU A 29 12.17 16.26 5.09
CA LEU A 29 12.19 14.98 5.79
C LEU A 29 13.62 14.41 5.87
N LEU A 30 14.42 14.59 4.83
CA LEU A 30 15.84 14.20 4.85
C LEU A 30 16.66 15.11 5.78
N ASP A 31 16.34 16.42 5.88
CA ASP A 31 16.96 17.32 6.85
C ASP A 31 16.65 16.88 8.29
N ASP A 32 15.40 16.61 8.59
CA ASP A 32 14.96 16.14 9.92
C ASP A 32 15.64 14.83 10.32
N ALA A 33 15.85 13.93 9.34
CA ALA A 33 16.59 12.69 9.55
C ALA A 33 18.13 12.86 9.52
N GLY A 34 18.62 14.05 9.14
CA GLY A 34 20.05 14.35 8.99
C GLY A 34 20.70 13.58 7.84
N LEU A 35 19.96 13.28 6.79
CA LEU A 35 20.44 12.56 5.61
C LEU A 35 20.84 13.53 4.48
N ASP A 36 21.94 13.21 3.79
CA ASP A 36 22.44 14.01 2.66
C ASP A 36 21.88 13.52 1.31
N ALA A 37 21.57 12.25 1.23
CA ALA A 37 21.03 11.59 0.04
C ALA A 37 20.25 10.35 0.44
N VAL A 38 19.46 9.79 -0.49
CA VAL A 38 18.77 8.53 -0.28
C VAL A 38 18.90 7.61 -1.51
N LEU A 39 19.11 6.32 -1.24
CA LEU A 39 19.00 5.23 -2.19
C LEU A 39 17.65 4.54 -2.02
N VAL A 40 16.81 4.64 -3.04
CA VAL A 40 15.48 4.01 -3.06
C VAL A 40 15.58 2.72 -3.84
N THR A 41 15.17 1.61 -3.24
CA THR A 41 15.33 0.25 -3.79
C THR A 41 14.08 -0.61 -3.68
N SER A 42 13.10 -0.24 -2.83
CA SER A 42 11.83 -0.96 -2.76
C SER A 42 10.98 -0.70 -4.00
N LYS A 43 10.24 -1.74 -4.43
CA LYS A 43 9.38 -1.64 -5.62
C LYS A 43 8.28 -0.56 -5.48
N HIS A 44 7.74 -0.36 -4.28
CA HIS A 44 6.72 0.65 -4.03
C HIS A 44 7.28 2.08 -4.03
N ASN A 45 8.46 2.31 -3.44
CA ASN A 45 9.10 3.63 -3.45
C ASN A 45 9.68 3.99 -4.83
N ILE A 46 10.25 3.02 -5.57
CA ILE A 46 10.65 3.22 -6.97
C ILE A 46 9.44 3.62 -7.81
N GLN A 47 8.33 2.88 -7.68
CA GLN A 47 7.10 3.21 -8.39
C GLN A 47 6.60 4.61 -8.05
N TYR A 48 6.54 4.97 -6.77
CA TYR A 48 6.10 6.28 -6.31
C TYR A 48 6.98 7.40 -6.88
N MET A 49 8.29 7.29 -6.69
CA MET A 49 9.23 8.33 -7.12
C MET A 49 9.42 8.40 -8.63
N LEU A 50 9.05 7.38 -9.39
CA LEU A 50 9.01 7.40 -10.87
C LEU A 50 7.61 7.73 -11.43
N GLY A 51 6.69 8.27 -10.60
CA GLY A 51 5.38 8.73 -11.07
C GLY A 51 4.44 7.60 -11.49
N GLY A 52 4.59 6.42 -10.91
CA GLY A 52 3.77 5.24 -11.18
C GLY A 52 4.45 4.18 -12.06
N TYR A 53 5.64 4.46 -12.60
CA TYR A 53 6.37 3.47 -13.39
C TYR A 53 6.85 2.31 -12.51
N ARG A 54 6.53 1.10 -12.94
CA ARG A 54 6.97 -0.14 -12.31
C ARG A 54 7.29 -1.18 -13.37
N TYR A 55 8.56 -1.55 -13.46
CA TYR A 55 8.99 -2.57 -14.40
C TYR A 55 8.48 -3.95 -13.94
N PHE A 56 7.88 -4.71 -14.87
CA PHE A 56 7.19 -5.94 -14.52
C PHE A 56 8.12 -7.04 -13.96
N PHE A 57 9.37 -7.12 -14.40
CA PHE A 57 10.33 -8.06 -13.84
C PHE A 57 10.69 -7.75 -12.39
N TYR A 58 10.73 -6.46 -12.02
CA TYR A 58 10.97 -6.10 -10.64
C TYR A 58 9.82 -6.54 -9.71
N ALA A 59 8.61 -6.58 -10.23
CA ALA A 59 7.46 -7.07 -9.47
C ALA A 59 7.49 -8.59 -9.26
N ASN A 60 8.06 -9.34 -10.23
CA ASN A 60 7.90 -10.79 -10.33
C ASN A 60 9.22 -11.59 -10.25
N MET A 61 10.37 -10.92 -10.15
CA MET A 61 11.68 -11.56 -10.12
C MET A 61 12.36 -11.36 -8.76
N ASP A 62 12.46 -12.42 -7.96
CA ASP A 62 13.08 -12.36 -6.64
C ASP A 62 14.59 -12.53 -6.68
N ALA A 63 15.08 -13.42 -7.53
CA ALA A 63 16.51 -13.68 -7.69
C ALA A 63 16.88 -13.95 -9.13
N HIS A 64 18.11 -13.57 -9.50
CA HIS A 64 18.72 -13.84 -10.79
C HIS A 64 20.03 -14.63 -10.59
N GLY A 65 19.89 -15.96 -10.46
CA GLY A 65 21.03 -16.81 -10.17
C GLY A 65 21.67 -16.49 -8.79
N LEU A 66 22.84 -15.88 -8.79
CA LEU A 66 23.59 -15.53 -7.59
C LEU A 66 23.22 -14.17 -6.99
N SER A 67 22.31 -13.42 -7.59
CA SER A 67 21.97 -12.05 -7.17
C SER A 67 20.54 -11.72 -7.56
N ARG A 68 19.95 -10.75 -6.87
CA ARG A 68 18.62 -10.25 -7.15
C ARG A 68 18.68 -9.14 -8.20
N TYR A 69 17.66 -9.05 -9.08
CA TYR A 69 17.41 -7.85 -9.86
C TYR A 69 17.00 -6.70 -8.91
N LEU A 70 17.71 -5.58 -8.99
CA LEU A 70 17.51 -4.44 -8.08
C LEU A 70 17.61 -3.11 -8.86
N PRO A 71 16.49 -2.49 -9.25
CA PRO A 71 16.54 -1.09 -9.68
C PRO A 71 16.78 -0.19 -8.46
N CYS A 72 17.40 0.98 -8.71
CA CYS A 72 17.70 1.95 -7.67
C CYS A 72 17.50 3.38 -8.19
N LEU A 73 16.86 4.22 -7.38
CA LEU A 73 16.84 5.66 -7.59
C LEU A 73 17.76 6.33 -6.56
N VAL A 74 18.77 7.06 -7.05
CA VAL A 74 19.64 7.90 -6.23
C VAL A 74 19.05 9.31 -6.22
N TYR A 75 18.73 9.82 -5.04
CA TYR A 75 18.24 11.18 -4.84
C TYR A 75 19.17 11.92 -3.89
N VAL A 76 19.67 13.08 -4.31
CA VAL A 76 20.50 13.96 -3.48
C VAL A 76 19.66 15.12 -2.98
N LYS A 77 19.65 15.35 -1.67
CA LYS A 77 18.88 16.41 -1.03
C LYS A 77 19.15 17.78 -1.67
N GLY A 78 18.07 18.52 -1.98
CA GLY A 78 18.13 19.82 -2.64
C GLY A 78 18.46 19.78 -4.13
N ARG A 79 18.57 18.58 -4.73
CA ARG A 79 18.97 18.40 -6.13
C ARG A 79 18.05 17.44 -6.87
N SER A 80 16.75 17.65 -6.79
CA SER A 80 15.76 16.73 -7.39
C SER A 80 16.02 16.46 -8.88
N ARG A 81 16.43 17.48 -9.64
CA ARG A 81 16.74 17.33 -11.07
C ARG A 81 18.01 16.53 -11.40
N GLU A 82 18.88 16.30 -10.41
CA GLU A 82 20.07 15.46 -10.53
C GLU A 82 19.82 14.00 -10.11
N ALA A 83 18.56 13.63 -9.82
CA ALA A 83 18.21 12.27 -9.48
C ALA A 83 18.61 11.31 -10.62
N THR A 84 19.09 10.13 -10.25
CA THR A 84 19.60 9.14 -11.19
C THR A 84 18.89 7.81 -11.02
N TYR A 85 18.31 7.28 -12.10
CA TYR A 85 17.70 5.96 -12.11
C TYR A 85 18.67 4.91 -12.67
N ILE A 86 18.87 3.85 -11.90
CA ILE A 86 19.78 2.74 -12.20
C ILE A 86 18.95 1.48 -12.38
N ALA A 87 18.99 0.87 -13.56
CA ALA A 87 18.07 -0.17 -13.95
C ALA A 87 18.68 -1.18 -14.95
N SER A 88 17.85 -2.10 -15.39
CA SER A 88 18.19 -3.15 -16.34
C SER A 88 18.31 -2.61 -17.79
N PRO A 89 19.17 -3.20 -18.64
CA PRO A 89 19.17 -2.91 -20.07
C PRO A 89 17.80 -3.08 -20.74
N MET A 90 16.95 -3.97 -20.21
CA MET A 90 15.63 -4.21 -20.79
C MET A 90 14.65 -3.03 -20.55
N GLU A 91 14.96 -2.10 -19.67
CA GLU A 91 14.16 -0.90 -19.41
C GLU A 91 14.56 0.29 -20.31
N GLU A 92 15.65 0.20 -21.06
CA GLU A 92 16.17 1.30 -21.86
C GLU A 92 15.13 1.83 -22.86
N HIS A 93 14.39 0.92 -23.49
CA HIS A 93 13.35 1.28 -24.47
C HIS A 93 12.12 1.96 -23.87
N GLU A 94 11.90 1.82 -22.56
CA GLU A 94 10.82 2.55 -21.86
C GLU A 94 11.06 4.06 -21.84
N ARG A 95 12.29 4.51 -22.04
CA ARG A 95 12.63 5.94 -22.21
C ARG A 95 11.93 6.54 -23.42
N GLU A 96 11.83 5.80 -24.53
CA GLU A 96 11.17 6.25 -25.77
C GLU A 96 9.66 6.53 -25.53
N LEU A 97 9.08 5.88 -24.52
CA LEU A 97 7.69 6.05 -24.09
C LEU A 97 7.50 7.18 -23.08
N GLY A 98 8.56 7.96 -22.77
CA GLY A 98 8.50 9.05 -21.79
C GLY A 98 8.21 8.61 -20.37
N LYS A 99 8.59 7.39 -19.98
CA LYS A 99 8.28 6.82 -18.64
C LYS A 99 9.11 7.42 -17.51
N PHE A 100 10.20 8.12 -17.81
CA PHE A 100 11.11 8.65 -16.81
C PHE A 100 11.15 10.18 -16.84
N TRP A 101 11.02 10.78 -15.66
CA TRP A 101 11.20 12.21 -15.46
C TRP A 101 12.67 12.58 -15.18
N VAL A 102 13.51 11.58 -14.83
CA VAL A 102 14.93 11.77 -14.55
C VAL A 102 15.74 11.82 -15.84
N ASP A 103 16.67 12.78 -15.91
CA ASP A 103 17.60 12.92 -17.05
C ASP A 103 18.70 11.85 -17.02
N SER A 104 19.21 11.57 -15.81
CA SER A 104 20.31 10.63 -15.61
C SER A 104 19.78 9.22 -15.42
N THR A 105 20.18 8.32 -16.33
CA THR A 105 19.77 6.91 -16.27
C THR A 105 20.94 5.99 -16.60
N HIS A 106 21.03 4.84 -15.93
CA HIS A 106 21.99 3.77 -16.21
C HIS A 106 21.25 2.45 -16.42
N PHE A 107 21.18 2.00 -17.68
CA PHE A 107 20.47 0.77 -18.06
C PHE A 107 21.43 -0.40 -18.36
N ASN A 108 22.40 -0.64 -17.49
CA ASN A 108 23.42 -1.67 -17.68
C ASN A 108 23.60 -2.61 -16.50
N ASN A 109 22.59 -2.69 -15.63
CA ASN A 109 22.68 -3.42 -14.36
C ASN A 109 21.66 -4.56 -14.31
N MET A 110 22.14 -5.81 -14.17
CA MET A 110 21.30 -7.01 -14.10
C MET A 110 21.26 -7.62 -12.70
N THR A 111 22.13 -7.18 -11.79
CA THR A 111 22.26 -7.77 -10.45
C THR A 111 22.33 -6.68 -9.39
N SER A 112 21.95 -7.03 -8.14
CA SER A 112 22.02 -6.15 -6.97
C SER A 112 23.43 -5.58 -6.76
N ARG A 113 24.47 -6.39 -6.97
CA ARG A 113 25.86 -5.94 -6.86
C ARG A 113 26.26 -4.91 -7.92
N GLN A 114 25.83 -5.12 -9.18
CA GLN A 114 26.08 -4.16 -10.26
C GLN A 114 25.37 -2.83 -9.99
N THR A 115 24.10 -2.88 -9.61
CA THR A 115 23.31 -1.70 -9.21
C THR A 115 23.99 -0.95 -8.08
N ALA A 116 24.43 -1.62 -7.03
CA ALA A 116 25.13 -1.00 -5.91
C ALA A 116 26.46 -0.37 -6.33
N ALA A 117 27.23 -1.02 -7.20
CA ALA A 117 28.48 -0.46 -7.71
C ALA A 117 28.26 0.82 -8.55
N THR A 118 27.20 0.83 -9.38
CA THR A 118 26.80 2.02 -10.16
C THR A 118 26.31 3.11 -9.20
N ALA A 119 25.52 2.78 -8.16
CA ALA A 119 25.08 3.74 -7.15
C ALA A 119 26.25 4.36 -6.38
N VAL A 120 27.28 3.58 -6.01
CA VAL A 120 28.52 4.10 -5.43
C VAL A 120 29.18 5.13 -6.34
N SER A 121 29.33 4.81 -7.64
CA SER A 121 29.95 5.73 -8.60
C SER A 121 29.12 7.01 -8.75
N THR A 122 27.81 6.90 -8.82
CA THR A 122 26.86 8.01 -8.91
C THR A 122 26.97 8.90 -7.66
N LEU A 123 26.92 8.34 -6.46
CA LEU A 123 27.02 9.08 -5.21
C LEU A 123 28.35 9.80 -5.05
N ARG A 124 29.46 9.16 -5.41
CA ARG A 124 30.78 9.79 -5.41
C ARG A 124 30.88 11.00 -6.36
N HIS A 125 30.12 10.96 -7.45
CA HIS A 125 30.08 12.07 -8.42
C HIS A 125 29.10 13.17 -7.97
N CYS A 126 27.83 12.82 -7.68
CA CYS A 126 26.80 13.82 -7.38
C CYS A 126 26.85 14.33 -5.94
N ALA A 127 27.29 13.51 -4.97
CA ALA A 127 27.29 13.84 -3.57
C ALA A 127 28.66 13.56 -2.88
N PRO A 128 29.80 14.11 -3.38
CA PRO A 128 31.14 13.77 -2.90
C PRO A 128 31.39 14.16 -1.44
N ARG A 129 30.53 15.02 -0.86
CA ARG A 129 30.61 15.48 0.53
C ARG A 129 29.59 14.80 1.45
N ALA A 130 28.74 13.92 0.92
CA ALA A 130 27.77 13.21 1.74
C ALA A 130 28.46 12.38 2.83
N ARG A 131 27.90 12.42 4.03
CA ARG A 131 28.37 11.67 5.20
C ARG A 131 27.34 10.68 5.69
N ARG A 132 26.06 10.95 5.45
CA ARG A 132 24.93 10.13 5.89
C ARG A 132 23.99 9.89 4.71
N ILE A 133 23.87 8.64 4.30
CA ILE A 133 23.04 8.24 3.15
C ILE A 133 21.94 7.32 3.66
N GLY A 134 20.71 7.68 3.34
CA GLY A 134 19.55 6.87 3.62
C GLY A 134 19.47 5.66 2.70
N ILE A 135 19.14 4.50 3.27
CA ILE A 135 18.87 3.25 2.54
C ILE A 135 17.59 2.61 3.06
N GLU A 136 16.94 1.80 2.26
CA GLU A 136 15.78 1.02 2.69
C GLU A 136 16.25 -0.34 3.24
N THR A 137 16.56 -0.39 4.52
CA THR A 137 17.22 -1.53 5.18
C THR A 137 16.47 -2.85 5.03
N SER A 138 15.13 -2.81 4.94
CA SER A 138 14.30 -4.01 4.75
C SER A 138 14.20 -4.47 3.28
N PHE A 139 14.67 -3.66 2.33
CA PHE A 139 14.52 -3.90 0.88
C PHE A 139 15.85 -3.90 0.12
N LEU A 140 16.95 -3.66 0.81
CA LEU A 140 18.29 -3.70 0.23
C LEU A 140 18.90 -5.08 0.46
N PRO A 141 19.21 -5.86 -0.61
CA PRO A 141 19.92 -7.12 -0.48
C PRO A 141 21.28 -6.96 0.21
N VAL A 142 21.68 -7.94 1.02
CA VAL A 142 22.94 -7.90 1.79
C VAL A 142 24.14 -7.72 0.87
N ASP A 143 24.16 -8.40 -0.28
CA ASP A 143 25.26 -8.31 -1.25
C ASP A 143 25.40 -6.88 -1.85
N ALA A 144 24.27 -6.16 -2.02
CA ALA A 144 24.28 -4.77 -2.42
C ALA A 144 24.76 -3.87 -1.29
N TYR A 145 24.30 -4.13 -0.05
CA TYR A 145 24.76 -3.40 1.13
C TYR A 145 26.30 -3.49 1.32
N GLU A 146 26.88 -4.67 1.15
CA GLU A 146 28.32 -4.87 1.23
C GLU A 146 29.07 -4.01 0.20
N VAL A 147 28.60 -3.96 -1.04
CA VAL A 147 29.20 -3.12 -2.09
C VAL A 147 29.11 -1.64 -1.74
N LEU A 148 27.97 -1.17 -1.22
CA LEU A 148 27.80 0.22 -0.79
C LEU A 148 28.73 0.57 0.37
N ARG A 149 28.77 -0.26 1.42
CA ARG A 149 29.63 -0.07 2.60
C ARG A 149 31.11 0.01 2.21
N ASP A 150 31.58 -0.94 1.42
CA ASP A 150 32.97 -1.03 1.03
C ASP A 150 33.34 0.07 -0.01
N GLY A 151 32.36 0.46 -0.83
CA GLY A 151 32.51 1.49 -1.85
C GLY A 151 32.37 2.92 -1.33
N LEU A 152 31.87 3.15 -0.12
CA LEU A 152 31.66 4.49 0.46
C LEU A 152 32.33 4.61 1.84
N PRO A 153 33.66 4.52 1.91
CA PRO A 153 34.38 4.57 3.18
C PRO A 153 34.16 5.92 3.88
N GLY A 154 33.81 5.87 5.17
CA GLY A 154 33.54 7.05 5.99
C GLY A 154 32.15 7.66 5.82
N VAL A 155 31.26 6.99 5.08
CA VAL A 155 29.83 7.33 4.97
C VAL A 155 29.03 6.40 5.88
N SER A 156 28.10 6.97 6.65
CA SER A 156 27.11 6.19 7.41
C SER A 156 25.92 5.84 6.50
N LEU A 157 25.52 4.56 6.49
CA LEU A 157 24.31 4.08 5.81
C LEU A 157 23.21 3.90 6.86
N GLU A 158 22.15 4.66 6.75
CA GLU A 158 21.09 4.76 7.76
C GLU A 158 19.72 4.45 7.17
N SER A 159 18.74 4.10 8.01
CA SER A 159 17.38 3.82 7.52
C SER A 159 16.70 5.09 7.01
N ALA A 160 16.18 5.04 5.78
CA ALA A 160 15.32 6.05 5.19
C ALA A 160 13.84 5.63 5.12
N THR A 161 13.46 4.53 5.78
CA THR A 161 12.09 4.00 5.72
C THR A 161 11.08 5.04 6.16
N LEU A 162 11.27 5.63 7.35
CA LEU A 162 10.32 6.62 7.89
C LEU A 162 10.23 7.88 7.02
N PRO A 163 11.32 8.55 6.59
CA PRO A 163 11.24 9.69 5.67
C PRO A 163 10.46 9.37 4.38
N LEU A 164 10.68 8.22 3.76
CA LEU A 164 9.99 7.82 2.54
C LEU A 164 8.51 7.51 2.76
N GLU A 165 8.15 6.94 3.91
CA GLU A 165 6.75 6.73 4.26
C GLU A 165 6.03 8.04 4.59
N LEU A 166 6.68 8.96 5.32
CA LEU A 166 6.12 10.28 5.60
C LEU A 166 5.91 11.11 4.33
N LEU A 167 6.77 10.93 3.33
CA LEU A 167 6.58 11.53 2.01
C LEU A 167 5.28 11.06 1.35
N ARG A 168 4.95 9.76 1.45
CA ARG A 168 3.75 9.15 0.87
C ARG A 168 2.50 9.27 1.74
N ALA A 169 2.64 9.68 3.01
CA ALA A 169 1.53 9.70 3.95
C ALA A 169 0.39 10.62 3.49
N VAL A 170 0.71 11.78 2.91
CA VAL A 170 -0.27 12.72 2.35
C VAL A 170 -0.40 12.49 0.85
N LYS A 171 -1.56 12.03 0.43
CA LYS A 171 -1.87 11.67 -0.96
C LYS A 171 -2.30 12.90 -1.74
N THR A 172 -1.85 12.97 -2.98
CA THR A 172 -2.37 13.90 -3.98
C THR A 172 -3.79 13.53 -4.37
N GLN A 173 -4.53 14.44 -5.01
CA GLN A 173 -5.88 14.14 -5.50
C GLN A 173 -5.91 12.96 -6.47
N ALA A 174 -4.90 12.81 -7.32
CA ALA A 174 -4.80 11.70 -8.27
C ALA A 174 -4.60 10.34 -7.55
N GLU A 175 -3.86 10.33 -6.44
CA GLU A 175 -3.67 9.15 -5.60
C GLU A 175 -4.94 8.79 -4.81
N LEU A 176 -5.63 9.80 -4.25
CA LEU A 176 -6.92 9.62 -3.59
C LEU A 176 -7.96 9.01 -4.53
N THR A 177 -8.03 9.49 -5.79
CA THR A 177 -8.93 8.93 -6.80
C THR A 177 -8.64 7.45 -7.07
N LYS A 178 -7.36 7.04 -7.14
CA LYS A 178 -7.01 5.63 -7.33
C LYS A 178 -7.40 4.76 -6.13
N LEU A 179 -7.20 5.28 -4.90
CA LEU A 179 -7.59 4.59 -3.67
C LEU A 179 -9.11 4.44 -3.55
N GLU A 180 -9.86 5.49 -3.90
CA GLU A 180 -11.32 5.45 -3.92
C GLU A 180 -11.83 4.46 -4.97
N ASP A 181 -11.28 4.49 -6.19
CA ASP A 181 -11.67 3.57 -7.27
C ASP A 181 -11.31 2.12 -6.91
N ALA A 182 -10.12 1.84 -6.36
CA ALA A 182 -9.72 0.52 -5.90
C ALA A 182 -10.67 0.02 -4.79
N SER A 183 -10.90 0.80 -3.73
CA SER A 183 -11.76 0.44 -2.60
C SER A 183 -13.20 0.17 -3.05
N THR A 184 -13.75 1.02 -3.91
CA THR A 184 -15.12 0.87 -4.43
C THR A 184 -15.26 -0.42 -5.23
N LYS A 185 -14.33 -0.69 -6.15
CA LYS A 185 -14.37 -1.87 -7.00
C LYS A 185 -14.11 -3.18 -6.25
N VAL A 186 -13.27 -3.17 -5.22
CA VAL A 186 -13.06 -4.32 -4.33
C VAL A 186 -14.36 -4.67 -3.63
N VAL A 187 -15.08 -3.67 -3.07
CA VAL A 187 -16.39 -3.92 -2.43
C VAL A 187 -17.42 -4.38 -3.44
N GLU A 188 -17.51 -3.77 -4.63
CA GLU A 188 -18.41 -4.22 -5.70
C GLU A 188 -18.15 -5.67 -6.12
N ALA A 189 -16.87 -6.08 -6.20
CA ALA A 189 -16.48 -7.45 -6.49
C ALA A 189 -16.93 -8.40 -5.38
N MET A 190 -16.72 -8.03 -4.09
CA MET A 190 -17.21 -8.83 -2.95
C MET A 190 -18.72 -9.02 -3.00
N LEU A 191 -19.48 -7.94 -3.19
CA LEU A 191 -20.95 -8.01 -3.23
C LEU A 191 -21.46 -8.83 -4.41
N ALA A 192 -20.80 -8.73 -5.58
CA ALA A 192 -21.13 -9.55 -6.75
C ALA A 192 -20.88 -11.04 -6.47
N VAL A 193 -19.74 -11.39 -5.87
CA VAL A 193 -19.40 -12.77 -5.53
C VAL A 193 -20.34 -13.33 -4.46
N ILE A 194 -20.68 -12.56 -3.44
CA ILE A 194 -21.66 -12.95 -2.42
C ILE A 194 -23.00 -13.28 -3.09
N GLY A 195 -23.49 -12.40 -3.97
CA GLY A 195 -24.78 -12.62 -4.65
C GLY A 195 -24.80 -13.78 -5.67
N GLN A 196 -23.62 -14.26 -6.11
CA GLN A 196 -23.51 -15.35 -7.09
C GLN A 196 -23.27 -16.73 -6.46
N HIS A 197 -22.99 -16.81 -5.17
CA HIS A 197 -22.62 -18.04 -4.48
C HIS A 197 -23.60 -18.35 -3.35
N GLY A 198 -23.80 -19.63 -3.09
CA GLY A 198 -24.74 -20.12 -2.07
C GLY A 198 -24.29 -21.46 -1.48
N LYS A 199 -25.25 -22.24 -1.01
CA LYS A 199 -25.03 -23.52 -0.37
C LYS A 199 -24.13 -24.45 -1.20
N GLY A 200 -23.07 -24.95 -0.57
CA GLY A 200 -22.10 -25.85 -1.17
C GLY A 200 -20.95 -25.17 -1.89
N ALA A 201 -20.98 -23.84 -2.09
CA ALA A 201 -19.83 -23.12 -2.62
C ALA A 201 -18.67 -23.23 -1.63
N THR A 202 -17.48 -23.54 -2.14
CA THR A 202 -16.30 -23.68 -1.28
C THR A 202 -15.56 -22.34 -1.12
N LYS A 203 -14.80 -22.19 -0.03
CA LYS A 203 -13.93 -21.02 0.16
C LYS A 203 -12.98 -20.80 -1.03
N ALA A 204 -12.47 -21.88 -1.63
CA ALA A 204 -11.61 -21.80 -2.81
C ALA A 204 -12.36 -21.27 -4.04
N ASN A 205 -13.61 -21.74 -4.27
CA ASN A 205 -14.44 -21.22 -5.39
C ASN A 205 -14.75 -19.75 -5.23
N ILE A 206 -15.13 -19.32 -4.00
CA ILE A 206 -15.48 -17.92 -3.70
C ILE A 206 -14.24 -17.00 -3.85
N ALA A 207 -13.09 -17.43 -3.35
CA ALA A 207 -11.85 -16.65 -3.50
C ALA A 207 -11.40 -16.52 -4.96
N GLU A 208 -11.55 -17.57 -5.77
CA GLU A 208 -11.24 -17.53 -7.20
C GLU A 208 -12.23 -16.66 -7.97
N ALA A 209 -13.51 -16.72 -7.62
CA ALA A 209 -14.52 -15.83 -8.21
C ALA A 209 -14.24 -14.36 -7.86
N LEU A 210 -13.79 -14.07 -6.62
CA LEU A 210 -13.41 -12.72 -6.22
C LEU A 210 -12.21 -12.20 -7.02
N ARG A 211 -11.20 -13.02 -7.21
CA ARG A 211 -10.05 -12.70 -8.06
C ARG A 211 -10.49 -12.37 -9.50
N TYR A 212 -11.44 -13.12 -10.04
CA TYR A 212 -12.00 -12.85 -11.36
C TYR A 212 -12.80 -11.54 -11.40
N GLU A 213 -13.69 -11.32 -10.43
CA GLU A 213 -14.54 -10.13 -10.35
C GLU A 213 -13.72 -8.84 -10.17
N GLU A 214 -12.63 -8.86 -9.38
CA GLU A 214 -11.70 -7.73 -9.28
C GLU A 214 -10.99 -7.49 -10.62
N THR A 215 -10.50 -8.56 -11.27
CA THR A 215 -9.77 -8.46 -12.55
C THR A 215 -10.64 -7.86 -13.65
N VAL A 216 -11.90 -8.26 -13.79
CA VAL A 216 -12.80 -7.72 -14.83
C VAL A 216 -13.21 -6.27 -14.57
N ARG A 217 -13.09 -5.80 -13.33
CA ARG A 217 -13.25 -4.39 -12.95
C ARG A 217 -11.98 -3.55 -13.13
N GLY A 218 -10.89 -4.15 -13.63
CA GLY A 218 -9.60 -3.47 -13.81
C GLY A 218 -8.79 -3.30 -12.53
N VAL A 219 -9.09 -4.08 -11.50
CA VAL A 219 -8.32 -4.17 -10.25
C VAL A 219 -7.32 -5.32 -10.37
N THR A 220 -6.08 -5.09 -10.01
CA THR A 220 -5.12 -6.17 -9.80
C THR A 220 -5.39 -6.80 -8.44
N PHE A 221 -5.80 -8.07 -8.43
CA PHE A 221 -6.05 -8.82 -7.21
C PHE A 221 -4.73 -9.06 -6.45
N ASP A 222 -4.70 -8.69 -5.17
CA ASP A 222 -3.54 -8.90 -4.31
C ASP A 222 -3.74 -10.09 -3.37
N TYR A 223 -4.86 -10.17 -2.65
CA TYR A 223 -5.17 -11.27 -1.72
C TYR A 223 -6.66 -11.38 -1.41
N CYS A 224 -7.05 -12.54 -0.87
CA CYS A 224 -8.34 -12.76 -0.22
C CYS A 224 -8.14 -13.60 1.05
N LEU A 225 -8.49 -13.02 2.18
CA LEU A 225 -8.59 -13.70 3.47
C LEU A 225 -10.06 -14.05 3.70
N ILE A 226 -10.40 -15.32 3.64
CA ILE A 226 -11.78 -15.80 3.68
C ILE A 226 -12.02 -16.73 4.87
N THR A 227 -13.01 -16.41 5.72
CA THR A 227 -13.50 -17.33 6.75
C THR A 227 -14.93 -17.74 6.49
N MET A 228 -15.34 -18.89 7.02
CA MET A 228 -16.66 -19.45 6.82
C MET A 228 -17.09 -20.25 8.04
N GLY A 229 -18.36 -20.06 8.48
CA GLY A 229 -18.92 -20.72 9.64
C GLY A 229 -18.12 -20.43 10.91
N GLN A 230 -17.88 -21.45 11.74
CA GLN A 230 -17.15 -21.31 13.02
C GLN A 230 -15.64 -21.29 12.88
N SER A 231 -15.08 -21.52 11.69
CA SER A 231 -13.64 -21.57 11.48
C SER A 231 -13.00 -20.18 11.47
N PHE A 232 -11.87 -20.04 12.17
CA PHE A 232 -11.03 -18.83 12.13
C PHE A 232 -9.91 -18.92 11.07
N ASN A 233 -9.85 -20.03 10.33
CA ASN A 233 -8.89 -20.18 9.25
C ASN A 233 -9.25 -19.26 8.08
N ARG A 234 -8.35 -18.36 7.74
CA ARG A 234 -8.55 -17.32 6.71
C ARG A 234 -8.08 -17.73 5.31
N ALA A 235 -7.55 -18.95 5.13
CA ALA A 235 -7.09 -19.40 3.81
C ALA A 235 -8.24 -19.98 2.96
N PRO A 236 -8.20 -19.82 1.63
CA PRO A 236 -9.05 -20.58 0.71
C PRO A 236 -8.90 -22.07 0.92
N SER A 237 -9.99 -22.82 0.87
CA SER A 237 -10.01 -24.27 1.11
C SER A 237 -11.25 -24.95 0.51
N GLY A 238 -11.33 -26.27 0.64
CA GLY A 238 -12.50 -27.06 0.25
C GLY A 238 -13.67 -26.99 1.24
N GLN A 239 -13.62 -26.16 2.30
CA GLN A 239 -14.75 -25.97 3.22
C GLN A 239 -15.93 -25.38 2.43
N ALA A 240 -17.09 -26.06 2.49
CA ALA A 240 -18.31 -25.67 1.79
C ALA A 240 -19.23 -24.84 2.70
N TRP A 241 -19.86 -23.80 2.13
CA TRP A 241 -20.79 -22.91 2.82
C TRP A 241 -22.12 -23.63 3.11
N ARG A 242 -22.62 -23.49 4.33
CA ARG A 242 -23.84 -24.14 4.81
C ARG A 242 -24.86 -23.12 5.28
N GLU A 243 -26.11 -23.52 5.27
CA GLU A 243 -27.23 -22.72 5.78
C GLU A 243 -26.97 -22.26 7.23
N GLY A 244 -27.22 -20.96 7.49
CA GLY A 244 -27.02 -20.31 8.77
C GLY A 244 -25.54 -19.96 9.09
N GLU A 245 -24.60 -20.30 8.21
CA GLU A 245 -23.19 -19.95 8.41
C GLU A 245 -22.83 -18.57 7.86
N VAL A 246 -22.03 -17.84 8.63
CA VAL A 246 -21.44 -16.55 8.23
C VAL A 246 -20.27 -16.77 7.25
N LEU A 247 -20.04 -15.78 6.41
CA LEU A 247 -18.89 -15.64 5.53
C LEU A 247 -18.25 -14.27 5.76
N SER A 248 -16.94 -14.21 5.95
CA SER A 248 -16.15 -12.98 5.92
C SER A 248 -15.28 -12.99 4.68
N LEU A 249 -15.39 -11.95 3.87
CA LEU A 249 -14.48 -11.65 2.77
C LEU A 249 -13.67 -10.41 3.13
N ASP A 250 -12.37 -10.57 3.23
CA ASP A 250 -11.39 -9.54 3.52
C ASP A 250 -10.38 -9.58 2.38
N SER A 251 -10.44 -8.60 1.50
CA SER A 251 -9.68 -8.61 0.26
C SER A 251 -8.97 -7.29 0.01
N GLY A 252 -7.78 -7.43 -0.55
CA GLY A 252 -7.02 -6.33 -1.10
C GLY A 252 -6.80 -6.49 -2.59
N GLY A 253 -7.01 -5.38 -3.30
CA GLY A 253 -6.70 -5.25 -4.73
C GLY A 253 -6.23 -3.84 -5.04
N ASN A 254 -5.47 -3.66 -6.11
CA ASN A 254 -4.86 -2.37 -6.39
C ASN A 254 -5.18 -1.84 -7.79
N ILE A 255 -5.20 -0.50 -7.91
CA ILE A 255 -5.22 0.24 -9.18
C ILE A 255 -3.96 1.08 -9.27
N GLY A 256 -3.09 0.73 -10.22
CA GLY A 256 -1.81 1.42 -10.38
C GLY A 256 -0.93 1.37 -9.12
N GLY A 257 -1.04 0.27 -8.33
CA GLY A 257 -0.31 0.05 -7.08
C GLY A 257 -0.97 0.60 -5.82
N TYR A 258 -2.05 1.40 -5.93
CA TYR A 258 -2.79 1.92 -4.77
C TYR A 258 -3.85 0.92 -4.33
N ILE A 259 -3.80 0.50 -3.08
CA ILE A 259 -4.51 -0.66 -2.55
C ILE A 259 -5.85 -0.24 -1.95
N GLY A 260 -6.93 -0.93 -2.35
CA GLY A 260 -8.17 -0.98 -1.59
C GLY A 260 -8.12 -2.19 -0.67
N ASP A 261 -8.29 -1.99 0.63
CA ASP A 261 -8.24 -3.02 1.68
C ASP A 261 -9.52 -2.93 2.51
N LEU A 262 -10.42 -3.90 2.33
CA LEU A 262 -11.76 -3.84 2.92
C LEU A 262 -12.27 -5.25 3.30
N CYS A 263 -13.17 -5.29 4.29
CA CYS A 263 -13.83 -6.53 4.70
C CYS A 263 -15.34 -6.38 4.74
N ARG A 264 -16.06 -7.36 4.17
CA ARG A 264 -17.53 -7.43 4.19
C ARG A 264 -18.00 -8.79 4.68
N MET A 265 -19.16 -8.76 5.37
CA MET A 265 -19.79 -9.96 5.93
C MET A 265 -20.96 -10.41 5.07
N ALA A 266 -21.14 -11.72 4.98
CA ALA A 266 -22.34 -12.33 4.40
C ALA A 266 -22.84 -13.48 5.29
N ILE A 267 -24.08 -13.89 5.04
CA ILE A 267 -24.70 -15.05 5.66
C ILE A 267 -25.50 -15.83 4.62
N LEU A 268 -25.44 -17.15 4.70
CA LEU A 268 -26.34 -18.02 3.92
C LEU A 268 -27.65 -18.21 4.70
N GLY A 269 -28.72 -17.62 4.23
CA GLY A 269 -30.00 -17.42 4.93
C GLY A 269 -30.07 -16.02 5.56
N GLU A 270 -30.88 -15.87 6.60
CA GLU A 270 -31.11 -14.60 7.29
C GLU A 270 -30.34 -14.55 8.62
N PRO A 271 -29.80 -13.39 9.02
CA PRO A 271 -29.19 -13.21 10.32
C PRO A 271 -30.25 -13.29 11.42
N ASP A 272 -29.92 -13.96 12.51
CA ASP A 272 -30.73 -13.90 13.72
C ASP A 272 -30.36 -12.66 14.59
N ALA A 273 -31.12 -12.39 15.66
CA ALA A 273 -30.90 -11.23 16.50
C ALA A 273 -29.50 -11.17 17.12
N GLU A 274 -28.90 -12.33 17.46
CA GLU A 274 -27.51 -12.37 17.99
C GLU A 274 -26.52 -11.87 16.93
N LEU A 275 -26.64 -12.28 15.66
CA LEU A 275 -25.75 -11.83 14.58
C LEU A 275 -25.95 -10.35 14.27
N GLU A 276 -27.20 -9.88 14.27
CA GLU A 276 -27.49 -8.45 14.09
C GLU A 276 -26.84 -7.60 15.18
N ASP A 277 -26.96 -8.01 16.44
CA ASP A 277 -26.36 -7.32 17.57
C ASP A 277 -24.82 -7.30 17.51
N LEU A 278 -24.19 -8.43 17.12
CA LEU A 278 -22.73 -8.54 17.01
C LEU A 278 -22.19 -7.64 15.90
N LEU A 279 -22.83 -7.59 14.74
CA LEU A 279 -22.38 -6.73 13.65
C LEU A 279 -22.66 -5.25 13.94
N ALA A 280 -23.78 -4.95 14.62
CA ALA A 280 -24.09 -3.60 15.07
C ALA A 280 -23.05 -3.08 16.09
N GLU A 281 -22.58 -3.92 17.01
CA GLU A 281 -21.49 -3.58 17.94
C GLU A 281 -20.21 -3.22 17.20
N ILE A 282 -19.77 -4.07 16.27
CA ILE A 282 -18.59 -3.83 15.42
C ILE A 282 -18.73 -2.51 14.62
N ASN A 283 -19.88 -2.31 14.00
CA ASN A 283 -20.16 -1.09 13.24
C ASN A 283 -20.12 0.17 14.12
N ALA A 284 -20.68 0.08 15.34
CA ALA A 284 -20.66 1.20 16.28
C ALA A 284 -19.22 1.57 16.70
N ILE A 285 -18.35 0.59 16.92
CA ILE A 285 -16.93 0.79 17.23
C ILE A 285 -16.21 1.51 16.07
N GLN A 286 -16.43 1.06 14.84
CA GLN A 286 -15.83 1.70 13.65
C GLN A 286 -16.32 3.12 13.44
N MET A 287 -17.61 3.38 13.62
CA MET A 287 -18.17 4.73 13.52
C MET A 287 -17.63 5.66 14.61
N ALA A 288 -17.40 5.13 15.82
CA ALA A 288 -16.76 5.89 16.90
C ALA A 288 -15.30 6.25 16.57
N ALA A 289 -14.55 5.34 15.89
CA ALA A 289 -13.20 5.61 15.43
C ALA A 289 -13.14 6.70 14.36
N ARG A 290 -14.13 6.75 13.46
CA ARG A 290 -14.21 7.79 12.40
C ARG A 290 -14.50 9.18 12.96
N GLY A 291 -15.14 9.27 14.14
CA GLY A 291 -15.57 10.55 14.75
C GLY A 291 -14.48 11.61 14.87
N PRO A 292 -13.29 11.32 15.39
CA PRO A 292 -12.20 12.29 15.52
C PRO A 292 -11.41 12.54 14.22
N VAL A 293 -11.62 11.74 13.16
CA VAL A 293 -10.80 11.81 11.93
C VAL A 293 -11.05 13.14 11.19
N ARG A 294 -10.04 14.01 11.20
CA ARG A 294 -9.96 15.26 10.43
C ARG A 294 -8.54 15.81 10.48
N ALA A 295 -8.21 16.75 9.60
CA ALA A 295 -6.95 17.47 9.68
C ALA A 295 -6.81 18.19 11.04
N GLY A 296 -5.61 18.16 11.61
CA GLY A 296 -5.31 18.74 12.92
C GLY A 296 -5.66 17.85 14.13
N ALA A 297 -6.46 16.79 14.00
CA ALA A 297 -6.66 15.82 15.06
C ALA A 297 -5.42 14.96 15.27
N ARG A 298 -5.13 14.53 16.51
CA ARG A 298 -4.01 13.63 16.75
C ARG A 298 -4.35 12.22 16.25
N GLY A 299 -3.40 11.54 15.62
CA GLY A 299 -3.64 10.20 15.10
C GLY A 299 -4.08 9.20 16.17
N GLY A 300 -3.56 9.32 17.40
CA GLY A 300 -3.96 8.48 18.53
C GLY A 300 -5.42 8.68 19.01
N ASP A 301 -6.05 9.80 18.70
CA ASP A 301 -7.44 10.07 19.10
C ASP A 301 -8.42 9.08 18.40
N VAL A 302 -8.04 8.47 17.30
CA VAL A 302 -8.80 7.44 16.58
C VAL A 302 -9.06 6.20 17.45
N PHE A 303 -8.20 5.93 18.43
CA PHE A 303 -8.30 4.76 19.29
C PHE A 303 -9.11 5.00 20.58
N ALA A 304 -9.23 6.24 21.04
CA ALA A 304 -9.77 6.53 22.37
C ALA A 304 -11.22 6.04 22.57
N ALA A 305 -12.12 6.32 21.62
CA ALA A 305 -13.52 5.91 21.71
C ALA A 305 -13.69 4.40 21.48
N PRO A 306 -13.09 3.79 20.45
CA PRO A 306 -13.07 2.32 20.26
C PRO A 306 -12.60 1.57 21.51
N GLU A 307 -11.45 1.93 22.07
CA GLU A 307 -10.89 1.28 23.26
C GLU A 307 -11.84 1.35 24.48
N ALA A 308 -12.49 2.50 24.68
CA ALA A 308 -13.48 2.64 25.73
C ALA A 308 -14.72 1.75 25.49
N MET A 309 -15.11 1.52 24.25
CA MET A 309 -16.20 0.61 23.87
C MET A 309 -15.78 -0.84 24.07
N LEU A 310 -14.60 -1.23 23.58
CA LEU A 310 -14.04 -2.58 23.76
C LEU A 310 -13.99 -2.96 25.26
N ALA A 311 -13.51 -2.05 26.11
CA ALA A 311 -13.38 -2.29 27.56
C ALA A 311 -14.73 -2.58 28.26
N ARG A 312 -15.85 -2.09 27.69
CA ARG A 312 -17.22 -2.29 28.23
C ARG A 312 -17.95 -3.45 27.59
N SER A 313 -17.43 -3.96 26.46
CA SER A 313 -18.06 -5.05 25.72
C SER A 313 -18.06 -6.35 26.53
N PRO A 314 -19.14 -7.13 26.47
CA PRO A 314 -19.15 -8.50 26.99
C PRO A 314 -18.19 -9.40 26.19
N HIS A 315 -17.78 -8.98 25.01
CA HIS A 315 -16.90 -9.70 24.09
C HIS A 315 -15.44 -9.21 24.13
N ARG A 316 -15.06 -8.32 25.06
CA ARG A 316 -13.75 -7.62 25.12
C ARG A 316 -12.51 -8.50 24.94
N GLU A 317 -12.55 -9.76 25.39
CA GLU A 317 -11.41 -10.70 25.27
C GLU A 317 -11.23 -11.27 23.86
N ARG A 318 -12.17 -11.01 22.96
CA ARG A 318 -12.27 -11.56 21.61
C ARG A 318 -12.51 -10.50 20.54
N LEU A 319 -12.70 -9.26 20.98
CA LEU A 319 -12.80 -8.07 20.15
C LEU A 319 -11.42 -7.47 19.98
N ASP A 320 -11.06 -7.14 18.73
CA ASP A 320 -9.87 -6.39 18.40
C ASP A 320 -10.23 -5.19 17.52
N PHE A 321 -9.49 -4.11 17.72
CA PHE A 321 -9.63 -2.88 16.95
C PHE A 321 -8.26 -2.47 16.43
N VAL A 322 -8.15 -2.27 15.14
CA VAL A 322 -6.93 -1.82 14.45
C VAL A 322 -7.28 -0.61 13.56
N ALA A 323 -6.37 0.34 13.50
CA ALA A 323 -6.39 1.40 12.51
C ALA A 323 -4.96 1.69 12.07
N HIS A 324 -4.75 1.79 10.76
CA HIS A 324 -3.44 2.03 10.18
C HIS A 324 -3.54 2.94 8.95
N GLY A 325 -2.43 3.56 8.58
CA GLY A 325 -2.33 4.27 7.31
C GLY A 325 -2.23 3.29 6.14
N MET A 326 -2.64 3.74 4.96
CA MET A 326 -2.57 2.95 3.74
C MET A 326 -2.34 3.79 2.49
N GLY A 327 -1.95 3.11 1.40
CA GLY A 327 -1.67 3.76 0.12
C GLY A 327 -1.16 2.77 -0.91
N ILE A 328 0.12 2.87 -1.30
CA ILE A 328 0.81 1.88 -2.16
C ILE A 328 1.13 0.60 -1.36
N VAL A 329 1.20 0.71 -0.06
CA VAL A 329 1.35 -0.41 0.88
C VAL A 329 0.13 -0.42 1.78
N SER A 330 -0.44 -1.60 2.07
CA SER A 330 -1.65 -1.69 2.92
C SER A 330 -1.40 -1.17 4.34
N HIS A 331 -0.20 -1.34 4.86
CA HIS A 331 0.21 -0.79 6.15
C HIS A 331 1.41 0.16 5.96
N GLU A 332 1.14 1.45 5.92
CA GLU A 332 2.15 2.52 5.83
C GLU A 332 1.77 3.71 6.72
N ALA A 333 2.54 4.80 6.70
CA ALA A 333 2.17 6.02 7.42
C ALA A 333 0.80 6.59 6.94
N PRO A 334 -0.02 7.13 7.87
CA PRO A 334 0.32 7.54 9.23
C PRO A 334 0.35 6.38 10.25
N TRP A 335 1.36 6.39 11.12
CA TRP A 335 1.54 5.42 12.21
C TRP A 335 0.86 5.90 13.48
N LEU A 336 -0.34 5.39 13.75
CA LEU A 336 -1.25 5.90 14.75
C LEU A 336 -1.00 5.33 16.16
N THR A 337 -0.42 4.12 16.24
CA THR A 337 -0.18 3.39 17.48
C THR A 337 1.08 2.55 17.38
N GLY A 338 1.76 2.30 18.52
CA GLY A 338 2.85 1.31 18.62
C GLY A 338 2.37 -0.12 18.92
N ARG A 339 1.05 -0.32 19.08
CA ARG A 339 0.44 -1.62 19.37
C ARG A 339 0.01 -2.29 18.06
N SER A 340 0.97 -2.76 17.31
CA SER A 340 0.76 -3.49 16.07
C SER A 340 1.48 -4.84 16.14
N ALA A 341 0.99 -5.83 15.39
CA ALA A 341 1.67 -7.14 15.24
C ALA A 341 3.09 -6.97 14.70
N VAL A 342 3.30 -5.99 13.83
CA VAL A 342 4.64 -5.48 13.45
C VAL A 342 4.84 -4.18 14.26
N PRO A 343 5.78 -4.13 15.20
CA PRO A 343 5.98 -2.95 16.01
C PRO A 343 6.54 -1.80 15.18
N TYR A 344 5.79 -0.71 15.12
CA TYR A 344 6.21 0.56 14.56
C TYR A 344 6.33 1.61 15.66
N GLU A 345 7.20 2.59 15.43
CA GLU A 345 7.15 3.79 16.24
C GLU A 345 5.81 4.50 15.98
N ALA A 346 5.09 4.84 17.05
CA ALA A 346 3.77 5.52 16.96
C ALA A 346 3.94 7.00 16.60
N TYR A 347 4.55 7.26 15.44
CA TYR A 347 4.97 8.60 15.00
C TYR A 347 3.81 9.61 15.02
N HIS A 348 2.61 9.21 14.56
CA HIS A 348 1.45 10.08 14.48
C HIS A 348 0.53 10.03 15.72
N ALA A 349 0.84 9.20 16.74
CA ALA A 349 -0.02 9.10 17.92
C ALA A 349 -0.29 10.48 18.56
N ASN A 350 0.73 11.32 18.66
CA ASN A 350 0.66 12.65 19.25
C ASN A 350 0.85 13.79 18.22
N ARG A 351 0.87 13.47 16.93
CA ARG A 351 0.99 14.44 15.83
C ARG A 351 -0.35 14.61 15.11
N PRO A 352 -0.57 15.76 14.48
CA PRO A 352 -1.78 16.00 13.71
C PRO A 352 -1.83 15.10 12.48
N LEU A 353 -3.03 14.63 12.15
CA LEU A 353 -3.37 14.13 10.84
C LEU A 353 -3.39 15.29 9.85
N GLU A 354 -3.01 15.04 8.61
CA GLU A 354 -3.06 16.01 7.52
C GLU A 354 -4.16 15.59 6.52
N ALA A 355 -4.83 16.57 5.90
CA ALA A 355 -5.76 16.29 4.82
C ALA A 355 -5.04 15.56 3.68
N GLY A 356 -5.67 14.51 3.12
CA GLY A 356 -5.04 13.62 2.16
C GLY A 356 -4.38 12.37 2.76
N MET A 357 -4.24 12.26 4.08
CA MET A 357 -3.90 10.96 4.71
C MET A 357 -5.06 9.99 4.55
N VAL A 358 -4.77 8.70 4.40
CA VAL A 358 -5.79 7.64 4.25
C VAL A 358 -5.56 6.59 5.31
N LEU A 359 -6.64 6.17 5.95
CA LEU A 359 -6.65 5.19 7.03
C LEU A 359 -7.51 3.99 6.65
N SER A 360 -7.05 2.78 6.97
CA SER A 360 -7.92 1.64 7.19
C SER A 360 -8.36 1.60 8.66
N ILE A 361 -9.62 1.28 8.88
CA ILE A 361 -10.23 1.13 10.21
C ILE A 361 -10.91 -0.24 10.23
N GLU A 362 -10.47 -1.12 11.12
CA GLU A 362 -10.96 -2.49 11.18
C GLU A 362 -11.31 -2.92 12.60
N THR A 363 -12.40 -3.66 12.73
CA THR A 363 -12.87 -4.25 13.98
C THR A 363 -13.20 -5.71 13.76
N THR A 364 -12.62 -6.59 14.56
CA THR A 364 -12.76 -8.04 14.44
C THR A 364 -13.29 -8.64 15.74
N LEU A 365 -14.27 -9.53 15.62
CA LEU A 365 -14.76 -10.36 16.72
C LEU A 365 -14.57 -11.85 16.41
N LEU A 366 -13.83 -12.55 17.26
CA LEU A 366 -13.67 -14.01 17.20
C LEU A 366 -14.73 -14.68 18.07
N HIS A 367 -15.96 -14.85 17.55
CA HIS A 367 -17.05 -15.43 18.32
C HIS A 367 -17.01 -16.97 18.29
N PRO A 368 -17.01 -17.66 19.46
CA PRO A 368 -16.74 -19.11 19.54
C PRO A 368 -17.78 -19.98 18.83
N ARG A 369 -19.02 -19.49 18.67
CA ARG A 369 -20.11 -20.23 18.03
C ARG A 369 -20.51 -19.65 16.68
N ARG A 370 -20.33 -18.31 16.50
CA ARG A 370 -20.77 -17.61 15.29
C ARG A 370 -19.64 -17.41 14.27
N GLY A 371 -18.39 -17.65 14.68
CA GLY A 371 -17.24 -17.55 13.80
C GLY A 371 -16.56 -16.18 13.80
N PHE A 372 -15.94 -15.84 12.69
CA PHE A 372 -15.16 -14.64 12.48
C PHE A 372 -16.06 -13.54 11.92
N ILE A 373 -16.25 -12.45 12.66
CA ILE A 373 -17.08 -11.31 12.25
C ILE A 373 -16.17 -10.08 12.17
N LYS A 374 -16.08 -9.43 11.02
CA LYS A 374 -15.17 -8.30 10.78
C LYS A 374 -15.79 -7.28 9.82
N LEU A 375 -15.61 -6.01 10.14
CA LEU A 375 -15.71 -4.93 9.16
C LEU A 375 -14.36 -4.25 9.03
N GLU A 376 -14.03 -3.87 7.82
CA GLU A 376 -12.87 -3.05 7.50
C GLU A 376 -13.23 -2.04 6.43
N ASP A 377 -12.82 -0.79 6.65
CA ASP A 377 -13.19 0.34 5.81
C ASP A 377 -12.02 1.28 5.61
N THR A 378 -11.96 1.86 4.41
CA THR A 378 -11.00 2.89 4.05
C THR A 378 -11.61 4.28 4.18
N VAL A 379 -10.93 5.18 4.87
CA VAL A 379 -11.34 6.59 5.02
C VAL A 379 -10.19 7.55 4.70
N ALA A 380 -10.47 8.59 3.92
CA ALA A 380 -9.54 9.68 3.66
C ALA A 380 -9.80 10.83 4.64
N VAL A 381 -8.73 11.40 5.20
CA VAL A 381 -8.76 12.59 6.05
C VAL A 381 -9.03 13.81 5.20
N THR A 382 -10.01 14.63 5.58
CA THR A 382 -10.30 15.93 4.96
C THR A 382 -10.05 17.06 5.95
N GLU A 383 -10.16 18.32 5.49
CA GLU A 383 -9.96 19.51 6.35
C GLU A 383 -10.91 19.52 7.57
N THR A 384 -12.15 19.06 7.40
CA THR A 384 -13.20 19.18 8.42
C THR A 384 -13.74 17.83 8.93
N GLY A 385 -13.27 16.70 8.37
CA GLY A 385 -13.78 15.38 8.68
C GLY A 385 -13.08 14.29 7.85
N TRP A 386 -13.87 13.37 7.33
CA TRP A 386 -13.39 12.25 6.53
C TRP A 386 -14.33 11.94 5.37
N THR A 387 -13.82 11.26 4.37
CA THR A 387 -14.58 10.67 3.27
C THR A 387 -14.31 9.17 3.24
N ALA A 388 -15.37 8.34 3.23
CA ALA A 388 -15.21 6.90 3.10
C ALA A 388 -15.08 6.49 1.64
N PHE A 389 -14.23 5.50 1.38
CA PHE A 389 -14.03 4.85 0.09
C PHE A 389 -14.59 3.43 0.14
N GLY A 390 -15.48 3.07 -0.79
CA GLY A 390 -16.07 1.73 -0.84
C GLY A 390 -16.99 1.39 0.36
N ASP A 391 -17.80 2.34 0.85
CA ASP A 391 -18.59 2.21 2.08
C ASP A 391 -19.90 1.40 1.94
N ALA A 392 -20.12 0.71 0.81
CA ALA A 392 -21.29 -0.13 0.59
C ALA A 392 -21.18 -1.50 1.29
N GLY A 393 -22.33 -2.18 1.50
CA GLY A 393 -22.37 -3.55 1.98
C GLY A 393 -21.93 -3.78 3.43
N ARG A 394 -22.02 -2.80 4.30
CA ARG A 394 -21.57 -2.86 5.70
C ARG A 394 -22.48 -3.68 6.64
N GLY A 395 -23.71 -3.96 6.24
CA GLY A 395 -24.62 -4.86 6.94
C GLY A 395 -24.38 -6.33 6.59
N TRP A 396 -25.23 -7.20 7.09
CA TRP A 396 -25.29 -8.58 6.64
C TRP A 396 -25.74 -8.62 5.16
N ASN A 397 -24.91 -9.20 4.31
CA ASN A 397 -25.29 -9.46 2.93
C ASN A 397 -25.88 -10.87 2.87
N SER A 398 -27.23 -10.96 2.96
CA SER A 398 -27.97 -12.23 2.99
C SER A 398 -28.00 -12.86 1.60
N VAL A 399 -27.79 -14.18 1.56
CA VAL A 399 -27.92 -14.98 0.34
C VAL A 399 -29.02 -16.00 0.55
N GLY A 400 -30.00 -16.04 -0.35
CA GLY A 400 -31.06 -17.06 -0.33
C GLY A 400 -30.49 -18.47 -0.40
N GLY A 401 -31.01 -19.38 0.45
CA GLY A 401 -30.63 -20.79 0.46
C GLY A 401 -31.15 -21.57 -0.74
#